data_f44a61c1ee7964f69fb3203f642437ee
#
_entry.id   f44a61c1ee7964f69fb3203f642437ee
#
_cell.length_a   1.000
_cell.length_b   1.000
_cell.length_c   1.000
_cell.angle_alpha   90.00
_cell.angle_beta   90.00
_cell.angle_gamma   90.00
#
_symmetry.space_group_name_H-M   'P 1'
#
loop_
_entity.id
_entity.type
_entity.pdbx_description
1 polymer ?
#
loop_
_entity_poly.entity_id
_entity_poly.type
_entity_poly.pdbx_seq_one_letter_code
_entity_poly.pdbx_strand_id
1 'polypeptide(L)'
;MTFDTDVLIWYLRGNERARALLAGVPFDRRVVPGMVYFELLQGCIDAREARTIRKFVTRNFSRVLHISEQVSHRAASLLERYAPSHGLEAADALIAATALVNRQSLTTGNAAHCRIIWGLDLVVFSPS
;
A
#
# COMPACT_ATOMS: atom_id res chain seq x y z
N MET A 1 2.26 9.75 3.05
CA MET A 1 2.46 8.96 1.81
C MET A 1 2.32 7.49 2.14
N THR A 2 1.52 6.79 1.36
CA THR A 2 1.38 5.34 1.46
C THR A 2 2.14 4.65 0.32
N PHE A 3 2.47 3.39 0.53
CA PHE A 3 3.23 2.57 -0.41
C PHE A 3 2.48 1.27 -0.64
N ASP A 4 2.33 0.89 -1.90
CA ASP A 4 1.75 -0.40 -2.26
C ASP A 4 2.70 -1.54 -1.90
N THR A 5 2.17 -2.73 -1.81
CA THR A 5 2.92 -3.93 -1.41
C THR A 5 4.13 -4.17 -2.30
N ASP A 6 4.00 -4.00 -3.61
CA ASP A 6 5.09 -4.24 -4.56
C ASP A 6 6.31 -3.36 -4.30
N VAL A 7 6.11 -2.10 -3.93
CA VAL A 7 7.20 -1.17 -3.61
C VAL A 7 7.98 -1.67 -2.38
N LEU A 8 7.26 -2.13 -1.36
CA LEU A 8 7.89 -2.63 -0.13
C LEU A 8 8.59 -3.96 -0.34
N ILE A 9 8.07 -4.81 -1.22
CA ILE A 9 8.77 -6.05 -1.61
C ILE A 9 10.09 -5.71 -2.30
N TRP A 10 10.10 -4.76 -3.22
CA TRP A 10 11.34 -4.29 -3.84
C TRP A 10 12.33 -3.74 -2.80
N TYR A 11 11.84 -2.96 -1.83
CA TYR A 11 12.66 -2.46 -0.73
C TYR A 11 13.31 -3.61 0.04
N LEU A 12 12.52 -4.62 0.42
CA LEU A 12 13.01 -5.77 1.18
C LEU A 12 14.02 -6.62 0.40
N ARG A 13 13.91 -6.62 -0.92
CA ARG A 13 14.89 -7.29 -1.80
C ARG A 13 16.17 -6.47 -2.03
N GLY A 14 16.28 -5.29 -1.44
CA GLY A 14 17.45 -4.45 -1.56
C GLY A 14 17.49 -3.55 -2.79
N ASN A 15 16.36 -3.32 -3.45
CA ASN A 15 16.29 -2.44 -4.61
C ASN A 15 16.66 -1.00 -4.20
N GLU A 16 17.62 -0.41 -4.90
CA GLU A 16 18.15 0.90 -4.55
C GLU A 16 17.13 2.02 -4.72
N ARG A 17 16.31 1.96 -5.76
CA ARG A 17 15.28 2.98 -6.00
C ARG A 17 14.19 2.95 -4.94
N ALA A 18 13.76 1.77 -4.52
CA ALA A 18 12.79 1.62 -3.44
C ALA A 18 13.36 2.15 -2.11
N ARG A 19 14.61 1.85 -1.82
CA ARG A 19 15.29 2.34 -0.62
C ARG A 19 15.45 3.86 -0.64
N ALA A 20 15.87 4.43 -1.77
CA ALA A 20 15.99 5.88 -1.93
C ALA A 20 14.63 6.57 -1.80
N LEU A 21 13.58 5.97 -2.32
CA LEU A 21 12.22 6.50 -2.22
C LEU A 21 11.78 6.63 -0.75
N LEU A 22 11.92 5.58 0.03
CA LEU A 22 11.56 5.63 1.45
C LEU A 22 12.44 6.61 2.22
N ALA A 23 13.75 6.59 1.96
CA ALA A 23 14.69 7.49 2.62
C ALA A 23 14.38 8.96 2.36
N GLY A 24 13.81 9.28 1.20
CA GLY A 24 13.41 10.63 0.82
C GLY A 24 12.12 11.12 1.48
N VAL A 25 11.37 10.25 2.14
CA VAL A 25 10.12 10.59 2.83
C VAL A 25 10.39 10.65 4.34
N PRO A 26 10.11 11.76 5.02
CA PRO A 26 10.28 11.84 6.48
C PRO A 26 9.50 10.73 7.19
N PHE A 27 10.05 10.21 8.27
CA PHE A 27 9.47 9.08 9.00
C PHE A 27 8.01 9.32 9.40
N ASP A 28 7.69 10.50 9.89
CA ASP A 28 6.33 10.85 10.32
C ASP A 28 5.31 10.89 9.17
N ARG A 29 5.77 10.95 7.94
CA ARG A 29 4.94 10.91 6.74
C ARG A 29 4.86 9.54 6.08
N ARG A 30 5.64 8.58 6.56
CA ARG A 30 5.57 7.21 6.07
C ARG A 30 4.49 6.46 6.82
N VAL A 31 3.43 6.13 6.13
CA VAL A 31 2.31 5.36 6.70
C VAL A 31 2.02 4.18 5.79
N VAL A 32 1.53 3.09 6.35
CA VAL A 32 1.29 1.86 5.60
C VAL A 32 -0.16 1.43 5.74
N PRO A 33 -0.85 1.15 4.62
CA PRO A 33 -2.22 0.61 4.70
C PRO A 33 -2.24 -0.76 5.37
N GLY A 34 -3.28 -1.01 6.18
CA GLY A 34 -3.44 -2.30 6.84
C GLY A 34 -3.44 -3.47 5.88
N MET A 35 -4.05 -3.31 4.71
CA MET A 35 -4.07 -4.36 3.68
C MET A 35 -2.67 -4.68 3.16
N VAL A 36 -1.82 -3.66 2.99
CA VAL A 36 -0.42 -3.87 2.59
C VAL A 36 0.32 -4.67 3.66
N TYR A 37 0.15 -4.33 4.92
CA TYR A 37 0.73 -5.09 6.01
C TYR A 37 0.26 -6.54 5.99
N PHE A 38 -1.02 -6.79 5.76
CA PHE A 38 -1.56 -8.14 5.66
C PHE A 38 -0.93 -8.91 4.50
N GLU A 39 -0.76 -8.30 3.35
CA GLU A 39 -0.12 -8.95 2.21
C GLU A 39 1.34 -9.30 2.48
N LEU A 40 2.07 -8.43 3.16
CA LEU A 40 3.45 -8.73 3.58
C LEU A 40 3.50 -9.91 4.55
N LEU A 41 2.58 -9.96 5.51
CA LEU A 41 2.49 -11.07 6.47
C LEU A 41 2.09 -12.37 5.77
N GLN A 42 1.14 -12.31 4.84
CA GLN A 42 0.67 -13.48 4.10
C GLN A 42 1.79 -14.13 3.26
N GLY A 43 2.76 -13.32 2.82
CA GLY A 43 3.92 -13.83 2.09
C GLY A 43 4.97 -14.52 2.94
N CYS A 44 4.82 -14.52 4.28
CA CYS A 44 5.76 -15.16 5.20
C CYS A 44 5.51 -16.67 5.26
N ILE A 45 6.61 -17.44 5.32
CA ILE A 45 6.54 -18.90 5.38
C ILE A 45 6.51 -19.43 6.82
N ASP A 46 6.92 -18.62 7.79
CA ASP A 46 6.95 -19.01 9.21
C ASP A 46 6.81 -17.80 10.14
N ALA A 47 6.74 -18.08 11.45
CA ALA A 47 6.59 -17.05 12.47
C ALA A 47 7.82 -16.13 12.57
N ARG A 48 9.00 -16.63 12.23
CA ARG A 48 10.24 -15.85 12.25
C ARG A 48 10.19 -14.74 11.20
N GLU A 49 9.78 -15.09 9.98
CA GLU A 49 9.60 -14.10 8.90
C GLU A 49 8.53 -13.08 9.25
N ALA A 50 7.42 -13.52 9.86
CA ALA A 50 6.37 -12.62 10.30
C ALA A 50 6.87 -11.60 11.33
N ARG A 51 7.72 -12.03 12.27
CA ARG A 51 8.35 -11.11 13.23
C ARG A 51 9.27 -10.10 12.54
N THR A 52 10.00 -10.55 11.53
CA THR A 52 10.87 -9.67 10.72
C THR A 52 10.04 -8.60 10.01
N ILE A 53 8.92 -8.99 9.41
CA ILE A 53 8.00 -8.03 8.76
C ILE A 53 7.44 -7.05 9.78
N ARG A 54 7.02 -7.50 10.95
CA ARG A 54 6.51 -6.61 11.99
C ARG A 54 7.54 -5.58 12.43
N LYS A 55 8.80 -5.99 12.61
CA LYS A 55 9.90 -5.09 12.94
C LYS A 55 10.17 -4.09 11.82
N PHE A 56 10.15 -4.55 10.58
CA PHE A 56 10.32 -3.70 9.41
C PHE A 56 9.27 -2.59 9.39
N VAL A 57 8.00 -2.95 9.57
CA VAL A 57 6.89 -1.99 9.58
C VAL A 57 7.03 -1.00 10.73
N THR A 58 7.32 -1.48 11.94
CA THR A 58 7.47 -0.62 13.12
C THR A 58 8.62 0.36 12.97
N ARG A 59 9.74 -0.05 12.37
CA ARG A 59 10.93 0.78 12.22
C ARG A 59 10.85 1.79 11.08
N ASN A 60 10.10 1.48 10.03
CA ASN A 60 10.11 2.27 8.80
C ASN A 60 8.86 3.13 8.60
N PHE A 61 7.80 2.88 9.34
CA PHE A 61 6.53 3.60 9.20
C PHE A 61 6.09 4.15 10.55
N SER A 62 5.56 5.37 10.52
CA SER A 62 5.10 6.02 11.74
C SER A 62 3.83 5.38 12.29
N ARG A 63 3.00 4.81 11.41
CA ARG A 63 1.78 4.09 11.81
C ARG A 63 1.22 3.24 10.68
N VAL A 64 0.38 2.27 11.07
CA VAL A 64 -0.47 1.51 10.16
C VAL A 64 -1.81 2.21 10.05
N LEU A 65 -2.27 2.42 8.83
CA LEU A 65 -3.61 2.94 8.56
C LEU A 65 -4.57 1.75 8.48
N HIS A 66 -5.29 1.52 9.57
CA HIS A 66 -6.14 0.35 9.71
C HIS A 66 -7.35 0.38 8.78
N ILE A 67 -7.86 -0.82 8.47
CA ILE A 67 -9.10 -0.99 7.71
C ILE A 67 -10.26 -0.65 8.65
N SER A 68 -10.63 0.61 8.65
CA SER A 68 -11.77 1.12 9.42
C SER A 68 -13.09 0.83 8.71
N GLU A 69 -14.19 1.07 9.40
CA GLU A 69 -15.50 1.02 8.78
C GLU A 69 -15.59 1.96 7.57
N GLN A 70 -15.05 3.16 7.69
CA GLN A 70 -15.01 4.15 6.60
C GLN A 70 -14.21 3.64 5.40
N VAL A 71 -13.06 3.03 5.64
CA VAL A 71 -12.25 2.41 4.57
C VAL A 71 -13.01 1.29 3.90
N SER A 72 -13.67 0.43 4.69
CA SER A 72 -14.46 -0.68 4.16
C SER A 72 -15.60 -0.19 3.26
N HIS A 73 -16.35 0.83 3.70
CA HIS A 73 -17.42 1.41 2.89
C HIS A 73 -16.89 2.01 1.58
N ARG A 74 -15.77 2.72 1.65
CA ARG A 74 -15.16 3.30 0.46
C ARG A 74 -14.68 2.23 -0.51
N ALA A 75 -14.06 1.17 0.01
CA ALA A 75 -13.61 0.03 -0.81
C ALA A 75 -14.79 -0.64 -1.52
N ALA A 76 -15.91 -0.83 -0.83
CA ALA A 76 -17.12 -1.39 -1.43
C ALA A 76 -17.62 -0.52 -2.60
N SER A 77 -17.64 0.81 -2.41
CA SER A 77 -18.03 1.74 -3.48
C SER A 77 -17.12 1.65 -4.68
N LEU A 78 -15.80 1.53 -4.46
CA LEU A 78 -14.83 1.38 -5.55
C LEU A 78 -15.06 0.07 -6.31
N LEU A 79 -15.32 -1.02 -5.60
CA LEU A 79 -15.59 -2.32 -6.21
C LEU A 79 -16.88 -2.31 -7.03
N GLU A 80 -17.94 -1.72 -6.52
CA GLU A 80 -19.19 -1.59 -7.27
C GLU A 80 -18.98 -0.86 -8.59
N ARG A 81 -18.16 0.17 -8.59
CA ARG A 81 -17.90 0.99 -9.76
C ARG A 81 -16.91 0.37 -10.74
N TYR A 82 -15.81 -0.19 -10.25
CA TYR A 82 -14.67 -0.56 -11.09
C TYR A 82 -14.41 -2.07 -11.22
N ALA A 83 -14.98 -2.91 -10.37
CA ALA A 83 -14.77 -4.35 -10.51
C ALA A 83 -15.39 -4.91 -11.79
N PRO A 84 -16.66 -4.59 -12.14
CA PRO A 84 -17.28 -5.13 -13.35
C PRO A 84 -16.61 -4.63 -14.64
N SER A 85 -16.18 -3.37 -14.67
CA SER A 85 -15.66 -2.74 -15.90
C SER A 85 -14.16 -2.87 -16.07
N HIS A 86 -13.38 -2.91 -14.97
CA HIS A 86 -11.93 -2.85 -15.00
C HIS A 86 -11.25 -3.96 -14.20
N GLY A 87 -12.02 -4.87 -13.61
CA GLY A 87 -11.45 -5.98 -12.86
C GLY A 87 -10.74 -5.60 -11.57
N LEU A 88 -11.12 -4.48 -10.94
CA LEU A 88 -10.53 -4.08 -9.67
C LEU A 88 -10.75 -5.16 -8.61
N GLU A 89 -9.68 -5.59 -7.95
CA GLU A 89 -9.74 -6.63 -6.91
C GLU A 89 -9.89 -6.03 -5.51
N ALA A 90 -10.34 -6.85 -4.58
CA ALA A 90 -10.62 -6.42 -3.20
C ALA A 90 -9.41 -5.80 -2.52
N ALA A 91 -8.23 -6.42 -2.66
CA ALA A 91 -7.01 -5.89 -2.05
C ALA A 91 -6.67 -4.50 -2.59
N ASP A 92 -6.75 -4.31 -3.91
CA ASP A 92 -6.48 -3.02 -4.55
C ASP A 92 -7.48 -1.96 -4.10
N ALA A 93 -8.75 -2.33 -3.99
CA ALA A 93 -9.80 -1.43 -3.52
C ALA A 93 -9.54 -0.99 -2.07
N LEU A 94 -9.14 -1.90 -1.20
CA LEU A 94 -8.83 -1.58 0.19
C LEU A 94 -7.61 -0.67 0.32
N ILE A 95 -6.57 -0.90 -0.47
CA ILE A 95 -5.37 -0.06 -0.47
C ILE A 95 -5.71 1.35 -0.96
N ALA A 96 -6.41 1.44 -2.09
CA ALA A 96 -6.83 2.73 -2.64
C ALA A 96 -7.78 3.48 -1.70
N ALA A 97 -8.76 2.79 -1.11
CA ALA A 97 -9.69 3.37 -0.17
C ALA A 97 -8.99 3.90 1.08
N THR A 98 -7.98 3.18 1.57
CA THR A 98 -7.18 3.62 2.71
C THR A 98 -6.49 4.95 2.40
N ALA A 99 -5.88 5.06 1.22
CA ALA A 99 -5.23 6.29 0.79
C ALA A 99 -6.24 7.44 0.66
N LEU A 100 -7.38 7.20 0.01
CA LEU A 100 -8.42 8.21 -0.18
C LEU A 100 -8.99 8.72 1.13
N VAL A 101 -9.39 7.83 2.03
CA VAL A 101 -10.00 8.17 3.32
C VAL A 101 -9.02 8.96 4.18
N ASN A 102 -7.74 8.62 4.15
CA ASN A 102 -6.71 9.27 4.97
C ASN A 102 -6.01 10.42 4.24
N ARG A 103 -6.46 10.78 3.05
CA ARG A 103 -5.89 11.87 2.24
C ARG A 103 -4.39 11.71 2.01
N GLN A 104 -3.98 10.50 1.67
CA GLN A 104 -2.61 10.15 1.40
C GLN A 104 -2.40 9.88 -0.09
N SER A 105 -1.19 10.16 -0.57
CA SER A 105 -0.77 9.65 -1.89
C SER A 105 -0.52 8.14 -1.79
N LEU A 106 -0.68 7.45 -2.90
CA LEU A 106 -0.33 6.03 -3.04
C LEU A 106 0.80 5.88 -4.06
N THR A 107 1.92 5.37 -3.61
CA THR A 107 3.06 5.04 -4.48
C THR A 107 2.98 3.57 -4.85
N THR A 108 2.93 3.27 -6.14
CA THR A 108 2.78 1.90 -6.64
C THR A 108 3.58 1.70 -7.94
N GLY A 109 4.10 0.51 -8.13
CA GLY A 109 4.69 0.08 -9.40
C GLY A 109 3.66 -0.45 -10.38
N ASN A 110 2.42 -0.68 -9.92
CA ASN A 110 1.33 -1.22 -10.75
C ASN A 110 0.20 -0.18 -10.89
N ALA A 111 0.57 0.97 -11.45
CA ALA A 111 -0.34 2.10 -11.57
C ALA A 111 -1.54 1.83 -12.49
N ALA A 112 -1.43 0.89 -13.43
CA ALA A 112 -2.48 0.62 -14.40
C ALA A 112 -3.82 0.27 -13.76
N HIS A 113 -3.81 -0.45 -12.65
CA HIS A 113 -5.02 -0.85 -11.93
C HIS A 113 -5.68 0.29 -11.15
N CYS A 114 -4.92 1.34 -10.82
CA CYS A 114 -5.38 2.41 -9.94
C CYS A 114 -5.66 3.73 -10.66
N ARG A 115 -5.19 3.90 -11.90
CA ARG A 115 -5.32 5.17 -12.65
C ARG A 115 -6.76 5.57 -12.90
N ILE A 116 -7.67 4.62 -12.96
CA ILE A 116 -9.09 4.85 -13.18
C ILE A 116 -9.79 5.45 -11.96
N ILE A 117 -9.18 5.32 -10.76
CA ILE A 117 -9.82 5.73 -9.52
C ILE A 117 -9.75 7.25 -9.38
N TRP A 118 -10.91 7.88 -9.46
CA TRP A 118 -11.02 9.32 -9.36
C TRP A 118 -10.64 9.81 -7.95
N GLY A 119 -9.85 10.88 -7.90
CA GLY A 119 -9.45 11.50 -6.64
C GLY A 119 -8.24 10.87 -5.97
N LEU A 120 -7.73 9.74 -6.50
CA LEU A 120 -6.54 9.10 -5.95
C LEU A 120 -5.27 9.83 -6.42
N ASP A 121 -4.48 10.31 -5.47
CA ASP A 121 -3.16 10.90 -5.74
C ASP A 121 -2.14 9.76 -5.90
N LEU A 122 -1.81 9.47 -7.14
CA LEU A 122 -1.01 8.31 -7.50
C LEU A 122 0.41 8.73 -7.88
N VAL A 123 1.40 8.10 -7.24
CA VAL A 123 2.83 8.24 -7.56
C VAL A 123 3.31 6.93 -8.16
N VAL A 124 3.87 7.00 -9.37
CA VAL A 124 4.34 5.80 -10.08
C VAL A 124 5.77 5.48 -9.67
N PHE A 125 6.00 4.24 -9.25
CA PHE A 125 7.31 3.72 -8.91
C PHE A 125 7.81 2.78 -10.02
N SER A 126 9.10 2.87 -10.33
CA SER A 126 9.78 1.93 -11.22
C SER A 126 11.04 1.41 -10.53
N PRO A 127 11.26 0.07 -10.48
CA PRO A 127 12.45 -0.51 -9.86
C PRO A 127 13.73 -0.31 -10.68
N SER A 128 13.61 0.14 -11.91
CA SER A 128 14.75 0.33 -12.82
C SER A 128 14.74 1.65 -13.59
#